data_d3793164d6307628ca4d0976ea8cab29
#
_entry.id   d3793164d6307628ca4d0976ea8cab29
#
_cell.length_a   1.000
_cell.length_b   1.000
_cell.length_c   1.000
_cell.angle_alpha   90.00
_cell.angle_beta   90.00
_cell.angle_gamma   90.00
#
_symmetry.space_group_name_H-M   'P 1'
#
loop_
_entity.id
_entity.type
_entity.pdbx_description
1 polymer ?
#
loop_
_entity_poly.entity_id
_entity_poly.type
_entity_poly.pdbx_seq_one_letter_code
_entity_poly.pdbx_strand_id
1 'polypeptide(L)' 'MLYLSQVLIANQEVQSFDQLKEVVKEFARQGEMFLRFDVKPPYPDTPNDWEDQLEATFSSRY' A
#
# COMPACT_ATOMS: atom_id res chain seq x y z
N MET A 1 -5.90 8.72 -9.46
CA MET A 1 -6.25 8.03 -8.21
C MET A 1 -5.73 6.62 -8.26
N LEU A 2 -5.11 6.16 -7.19
CA LEU A 2 -4.53 4.82 -7.10
C LEU A 2 -5.43 3.93 -6.24
N TYR A 3 -5.75 2.73 -6.74
CA TYR A 3 -6.49 1.73 -5.95
C TYR A 3 -5.54 0.67 -5.43
N LEU A 4 -5.75 0.23 -4.21
CA LEU A 4 -4.89 -0.80 -3.62
C LEU A 4 -4.90 -2.08 -4.45
N SER A 5 -6.04 -2.46 -5.03
CA SER A 5 -6.10 -3.62 -5.91
C SER A 5 -5.15 -3.49 -7.10
N GLN A 6 -5.00 -2.30 -7.65
CA GLN A 6 -4.06 -2.06 -8.75
C GLN A 6 -2.63 -2.24 -8.29
N VAL A 7 -2.31 -1.78 -7.09
CA VAL A 7 -0.98 -1.97 -6.51
C VAL A 7 -0.67 -3.46 -6.36
N LEU A 8 -1.62 -4.23 -5.85
CA LEU A 8 -1.42 -5.66 -5.64
C LEU A 8 -1.24 -6.41 -6.96
N ILE A 9 -2.03 -6.07 -7.98
CA ILE A 9 -1.95 -6.72 -9.28
C ILE A 9 -0.62 -6.39 -9.96
N ALA A 10 -0.17 -5.14 -9.87
CA ALA A 10 1.06 -4.70 -10.52
C ALA A 10 2.32 -5.19 -9.80
N ASN A 11 2.21 -5.64 -8.55
CA ASN A 11 3.36 -6.00 -7.72
C ASN A 11 3.14 -7.38 -7.09
N GLN A 12 2.92 -8.39 -7.91
CA GLN A 12 2.62 -9.74 -7.44
C GLN A 12 3.78 -10.42 -6.73
N GLU A 13 5.00 -9.89 -6.88
CA GLU A 13 6.19 -10.36 -6.18
C GLU A 13 6.17 -10.03 -4.69
N VAL A 14 5.30 -9.10 -4.28
CA VAL A 14 5.14 -8.73 -2.87
C VAL A 14 4.51 -9.89 -2.10
N GLN A 15 5.13 -10.29 -0.99
CA GLN A 15 4.69 -11.46 -0.22
C GLN A 15 4.38 -11.13 1.24
N SER A 16 4.55 -9.87 1.65
CA SER A 16 4.32 -9.47 3.03
C SER A 16 3.77 -8.05 3.09
N PHE A 17 3.14 -7.74 4.22
CA PHE A 17 2.62 -6.40 4.46
C PHE A 17 3.76 -5.37 4.52
N ASP A 18 4.89 -5.73 5.10
CA ASP A 18 6.05 -4.84 5.14
C ASP A 18 6.53 -4.49 3.74
N GLN A 19 6.58 -5.47 2.84
CA GLN A 19 6.93 -5.20 1.44
C GLN A 19 5.90 -4.32 0.76
N LEU A 20 4.62 -4.53 1.05
CA LEU A 20 3.57 -3.70 0.50
C LEU A 20 3.73 -2.24 0.93
N LYS A 21 4.11 -1.99 2.19
CA LYS A 21 4.35 -0.63 2.65
C LYS A 21 5.45 0.06 1.85
N GLU A 22 6.50 -0.66 1.50
CA GLU A 22 7.57 -0.09 0.68
C GLU A 22 7.07 0.27 -0.72
N VAL A 23 6.24 -0.58 -1.31
CA VAL A 23 5.66 -0.29 -2.62
C VAL A 23 4.75 0.93 -2.57
N VAL A 24 3.89 1.02 -1.57
CA VAL A 24 2.99 2.16 -1.38
C VAL A 24 3.79 3.45 -1.21
N LYS A 25 4.88 3.39 -0.43
CA LYS A 25 5.76 4.53 -0.22
C LYS A 25 6.37 5.00 -1.54
N GLU A 26 6.75 4.07 -2.40
CA GLU A 26 7.32 4.42 -3.70
C GLU A 26 6.30 5.11 -4.60
N PHE A 27 5.06 4.65 -4.63
CA PHE A 27 4.01 5.33 -5.37
C PHE A 27 3.80 6.75 -4.86
N ALA A 28 3.85 6.95 -3.55
CA ALA A 28 3.71 8.27 -2.97
C ALA A 28 4.85 9.20 -3.42
N ARG A 29 6.08 8.68 -3.49
CA ARG A 29 7.24 9.44 -3.97
C ARG A 29 7.12 9.81 -5.43
N GLN A 30 6.44 8.99 -6.22
CA GLN A 30 6.24 9.23 -7.64
C GLN A 30 5.14 10.28 -7.91
N GLY A 31 4.53 10.81 -6.87
CA GLY A 31 3.56 11.89 -7.00
C GLY A 31 2.11 11.48 -6.92
N GLU A 32 1.82 10.23 -6.60
CA GLU A 32 0.44 9.81 -6.36
C GLU A 32 -0.13 10.55 -5.15
N MET A 33 -1.30 11.16 -5.33
CA MET A 33 -1.91 12.01 -4.30
C MET A 33 -2.99 11.28 -3.50
N PHE A 34 -3.62 10.27 -4.08
CA PHE A 34 -4.77 9.61 -3.46
C PHE A 34 -4.63 8.10 -3.60
N LEU A 35 -4.89 7.40 -2.51
CA LEU A 35 -4.90 5.94 -2.46
C LEU A 35 -6.23 5.48 -1.88
N ARG A 36 -6.92 4.61 -2.60
CA ARG A 36 -8.16 4.02 -2.15
C ARG A 36 -7.96 2.57 -1.74
N PHE A 37 -8.56 2.20 -0.61
CA PHE A 37 -8.48 0.86 -0.07
C PHE A 37 -9.73 0.09 -0.49
N ASP A 38 -9.71 -0.46 -1.70
CA ASP A 38 -10.85 -1.21 -2.23
C ASP A 38 -10.78 -2.71 -1.91
N VAL A 39 -9.63 -3.18 -1.40
CA VAL A 39 -9.45 -4.58 -0.99
C VAL A 39 -8.56 -4.62 0.24
N LYS A 40 -8.64 -5.72 1.00
CA LYS A 40 -7.74 -5.97 2.12
C LYS A 40 -6.49 -6.70 1.61
N PRO A 41 -5.28 -6.30 2.06
CA PRO A 41 -4.07 -7.03 1.69
C PRO A 41 -4.15 -8.49 2.12
N PRO A 42 -3.75 -9.44 1.23
CA PRO A 42 -3.91 -10.87 1.50
C PRO A 42 -2.74 -11.50 2.24
N TYR A 43 -1.90 -10.73 2.91
CA TYR A 43 -0.67 -11.24 3.51
C TYR A 43 -0.91 -11.70 4.94
N PRO A 44 -0.22 -12.76 5.39
CA PRO A 44 -0.40 -13.28 6.76
C PRO A 44 -0.06 -12.26 7.85
N ASP A 45 0.90 -11.35 7.59
CA ASP A 45 1.33 -10.34 8.54
C ASP A 45 0.52 -9.05 8.46
N THR A 46 -0.60 -9.03 7.72
CA THR A 46 -1.45 -7.85 7.61
C THR A 46 -2.12 -7.57 8.96
N PRO A 47 -1.83 -6.43 9.60
CA PRO A 47 -2.40 -6.13 10.91
C PRO A 47 -3.85 -5.69 10.81
N ASN A 48 -4.55 -5.63 11.97
CA ASN A 48 -5.94 -5.17 11.99
C ASN A 48 -6.06 -3.72 11.59
N ASP A 49 -5.07 -2.89 11.88
CA ASP A 49 -5.05 -1.48 11.54
C ASP A 49 -4.31 -1.20 10.22
N TRP A 50 -4.35 -2.14 9.30
CA TRP A 50 -3.61 -2.04 8.05
C TRP A 50 -3.96 -0.77 7.26
N GLU A 51 -5.21 -0.32 7.30
CA GLU A 51 -5.61 0.90 6.60
C GLU A 51 -4.89 2.12 7.16
N ASP A 52 -4.85 2.24 8.49
CA ASP A 52 -4.17 3.35 9.15
C ASP A 52 -2.68 3.34 8.84
N GLN A 53 -2.06 2.16 8.85
CA GLN A 53 -0.64 2.05 8.58
C GLN A 53 -0.31 2.40 7.13
N LEU A 54 -1.11 1.94 6.18
CA LEU A 54 -0.90 2.27 4.78
C LEU A 54 -1.13 3.76 4.51
N GLU A 55 -2.14 4.34 5.15
CA GLU A 55 -2.39 5.76 5.01
C GLU A 55 -1.23 6.59 5.56
N ALA A 56 -0.72 6.22 6.73
CA ALA A 56 0.44 6.90 7.31
C ALA A 56 1.67 6.77 6.41
N THR A 57 1.90 5.58 5.86
CA THR A 57 3.00 5.33 4.94
C THR A 57 2.87 6.15 3.67
N PHE A 58 1.67 6.21 3.12
CA PHE A 58 1.41 6.96 1.89
C PHE A 58 1.58 8.47 2.10
N SER A 59 1.19 8.96 3.27
CA SER A 59 1.31 10.38 3.61
C SER A 59 2.74 10.79 3.95
N SER A 60 3.60 9.82 4.28
CA SER A 60 4.99 10.04 4.68
C SER A 60 5.91 10.05 3.47
N ARG A 61 5.81 11.09 2.64
CA ARG A 61 6.49 11.17 1.34
C ARG A 61 7.94 11.62 1.41
N TYR A 62 8.43 11.89 2.57
CA TYR A 62 9.77 12.45 2.78
C TYR A 62 10.77 11.40 3.19
#